data_752196e8b1b09920c2b6070a5966573f
#
_entry.id   752196e8b1b09920c2b6070a5966573f
#
_cell.length_a   1.000
_cell.length_b   1.000
_cell.length_c   1.000
_cell.angle_alpha   90.00
_cell.angle_beta   90.00
_cell.angle_gamma   90.00
#
_symmetry.space_group_name_H-M   'P 1'
#
loop_
_entity.id
_entity.type
_entity.pdbx_description
1 polymer ?
#
loop_
_entity_poly.entity_id
_entity_poly.type
_entity_poly.pdbx_seq_one_letter_code
_entity_poly.pdbx_strand_id
1 'polypeptide(L)'
;MFLKLTLPPGLFRNGTAYQSAGRWYDANLVRFFEGQIRPMKGWDTGLTGTLSGTPRAAHAWKDNEGDSFAAFGTVTSLYAHDGTTLDDITPAAAVSILLEDGTDLDTEGSEALLQESGFDSGADSSTWTLDNFGELLVACNDHEQTIYEWQPRGGLDATAITNAPDAKAIFVTNERFIIALGADGDPRRVAWNDQENRTVWTATSTNQAGDLNLQTAGVAMCGGKVRSGGLIWTDTDLHLMRYQGFPDIYGIERVGNNCGIIGRHAFYIVDSVAYWMGQNGFWRYVGYVEPLACEISDDVFRNMNTTYRNKVWCQH
;
A
#
# COMPACT_ATOMS: atom_id res chain seq x y z
N MET A 1 24.43 -27.01 39.63
CA MET A 1 24.92 -25.66 39.38
C MET A 1 24.20 -25.13 38.15
N PHE A 2 23.37 -24.10 38.31
CA PHE A 2 22.68 -23.48 37.14
C PHE A 2 23.58 -22.36 36.62
N LEU A 3 24.02 -22.49 35.36
CA LEU A 3 24.72 -21.41 34.67
C LEU A 3 23.69 -20.47 34.08
N LYS A 4 23.74 -19.19 34.45
CA LYS A 4 22.91 -18.16 33.81
C LYS A 4 23.50 -17.87 32.41
N LEU A 5 22.87 -18.39 31.38
CA LEU A 5 23.22 -18.06 30.00
C LEU A 5 22.48 -16.76 29.61
N THR A 6 23.21 -15.70 29.33
CA THR A 6 22.67 -14.45 28.84
C THR A 6 23.12 -14.25 27.38
N LEU A 7 22.21 -14.48 26.44
CA LEU A 7 22.46 -14.24 25.02
C LEU A 7 21.84 -12.88 24.60
N PRO A 8 22.47 -12.12 23.74
CA PRO A 8 21.88 -10.92 23.17
C PRO A 8 20.54 -11.24 22.50
N PRO A 9 19.55 -10.33 22.55
CA PRO A 9 18.28 -10.52 21.87
C PRO A 9 18.47 -10.43 20.33
N GLY A 10 17.57 -11.05 19.59
CA GLY A 10 17.59 -11.09 18.15
C GLY A 10 18.22 -12.34 17.57
N LEU A 11 17.91 -12.63 16.32
CA LEU A 11 18.46 -13.72 15.53
C LEU A 11 19.66 -13.24 14.74
N PHE A 12 20.69 -14.07 14.65
CA PHE A 12 21.85 -13.82 13.79
C PHE A 12 21.99 -14.96 12.78
N ARG A 13 21.70 -14.67 11.53
CA ARG A 13 21.77 -15.63 10.40
C ARG A 13 22.66 -15.18 9.25
N ASN A 14 23.31 -14.03 9.36
CA ASN A 14 24.31 -13.61 8.39
C ASN A 14 25.57 -14.46 8.55
N GLY A 15 25.88 -15.24 7.53
CA GLY A 15 27.02 -16.16 7.53
C GLY A 15 26.68 -17.59 7.98
N THR A 16 27.61 -18.25 8.66
CA THR A 16 27.48 -19.64 9.08
C THR A 16 26.98 -19.80 10.51
N ALA A 17 26.43 -20.96 10.85
CA ALA A 17 26.03 -21.28 12.22
C ALA A 17 27.19 -21.18 13.24
N TYR A 18 28.42 -21.37 12.79
CA TYR A 18 29.63 -21.21 13.63
C TYR A 18 29.90 -19.75 13.98
N GLN A 19 29.62 -18.82 13.06
CA GLN A 19 29.76 -17.37 13.28
C GLN A 19 28.70 -16.82 14.23
N SER A 20 27.59 -17.52 14.41
CA SER A 20 26.54 -17.18 15.36
C SER A 20 26.79 -17.69 16.79
N ALA A 21 27.98 -18.21 17.08
CA ALA A 21 28.32 -18.71 18.43
C ALA A 21 28.08 -17.61 19.48
N GLY A 22 27.30 -17.92 20.51
CA GLY A 22 26.89 -16.95 21.53
C GLY A 22 25.69 -16.07 21.16
N ARG A 23 25.02 -16.33 20.05
CA ARG A 23 23.81 -15.65 19.56
C ARG A 23 22.70 -16.66 19.31
N TRP A 24 21.48 -16.18 19.16
CA TRP A 24 20.34 -17.00 18.71
C TRP A 24 20.44 -17.21 17.19
N TYR A 25 20.62 -18.43 16.75
CA TYR A 25 20.68 -18.73 15.30
C TYR A 25 19.30 -18.98 14.72
N ASP A 26 18.40 -19.62 15.47
CA ASP A 26 17.05 -19.93 15.06
C ASP A 26 16.08 -19.81 16.23
N ALA A 27 14.85 -19.39 15.93
CA ALA A 27 13.76 -19.33 16.89
C ALA A 27 12.43 -19.39 16.18
N ASN A 28 11.45 -20.06 16.79
CA ASN A 28 10.10 -20.18 16.25
C ASN A 28 9.09 -19.82 17.35
N LEU A 29 8.01 -19.12 16.96
CA LEU A 29 6.92 -18.70 17.85
C LEU A 29 7.38 -17.89 19.07
N VAL A 30 8.45 -17.12 18.93
CA VAL A 30 8.97 -16.23 19.96
C VAL A 30 9.13 -14.81 19.45
N ARG A 31 9.09 -13.86 20.37
CA ARG A 31 9.45 -12.46 20.13
C ARG A 31 10.50 -12.02 21.14
N PHE A 32 11.36 -11.11 20.74
CA PHE A 32 12.28 -10.42 21.63
C PHE A 32 11.63 -9.12 22.11
N PHE A 33 11.52 -8.94 23.40
CA PHE A 33 10.96 -7.74 24.00
C PHE A 33 11.77 -7.36 25.24
N GLU A 34 12.27 -6.13 25.32
CA GLU A 34 13.12 -5.63 26.40
C GLU A 34 14.31 -6.57 26.73
N GLY A 35 14.96 -7.07 25.69
CA GLY A 35 16.11 -7.98 25.84
C GLY A 35 15.77 -9.41 26.28
N GLN A 36 14.48 -9.76 26.41
CA GLN A 36 14.01 -11.09 26.80
C GLN A 36 13.31 -11.80 25.65
N ILE A 37 13.45 -13.12 25.59
CA ILE A 37 12.63 -13.96 24.74
C ILE A 37 11.28 -14.17 25.43
N ARG A 38 10.20 -13.89 24.69
CA ARG A 38 8.84 -14.19 25.11
C ARG A 38 8.15 -15.04 24.05
N PRO A 39 7.34 -16.04 24.42
CA PRO A 39 6.55 -16.78 23.45
C PRO A 39 5.55 -15.83 22.78
N MET A 40 5.33 -16.02 21.48
CA MET A 40 4.19 -15.41 20.81
C MET A 40 2.92 -16.04 21.34
N LYS A 41 2.00 -15.22 21.82
CA LYS A 41 0.67 -15.68 22.22
C LYS A 41 -0.14 -16.02 20.96
N GLY A 42 -1.19 -16.80 21.13
CA GLY A 42 -2.13 -17.10 20.03
C GLY A 42 -2.79 -15.83 19.47
N TRP A 43 -3.33 -15.96 18.27
CA TRP A 43 -4.17 -14.94 17.65
C TRP A 43 -5.60 -15.11 18.14
N ASP A 44 -6.27 -13.98 18.36
CA ASP A 44 -7.70 -13.94 18.64
C ASP A 44 -8.39 -13.19 17.49
N THR A 45 -9.63 -13.53 17.21
CA THR A 45 -10.44 -12.83 16.21
C THR A 45 -10.88 -11.49 16.78
N GLY A 46 -10.27 -10.40 16.31
CA GLY A 46 -10.62 -9.04 16.76
C GLY A 46 -11.79 -8.42 16.01
N LEU A 47 -12.11 -8.94 14.83
CA LEU A 47 -13.18 -8.42 13.98
C LEU A 47 -14.16 -9.54 13.61
N THR A 48 -15.43 -9.19 13.49
CA THR A 48 -16.50 -10.08 13.02
C THR A 48 -16.51 -10.14 11.49
N GLY A 49 -17.00 -11.23 10.93
CA GLY A 49 -17.12 -11.42 9.49
C GLY A 49 -16.01 -12.27 8.87
N THR A 50 -16.21 -12.63 7.61
CA THR A 50 -15.26 -13.46 6.83
C THR A 50 -15.01 -12.79 5.49
N LEU A 51 -13.73 -12.56 5.18
CA LEU A 51 -13.31 -12.03 3.88
C LEU A 51 -13.37 -13.17 2.83
N SER A 52 -13.86 -12.85 1.64
CA SER A 52 -13.67 -13.70 0.47
C SER A 52 -12.29 -13.44 -0.14
N GLY A 53 -11.47 -14.46 -0.17
CA GLY A 53 -10.10 -14.36 -0.67
C GLY A 53 -9.07 -13.91 0.38
N THR A 54 -7.82 -13.86 -0.03
CA THR A 54 -6.71 -13.46 0.86
C THR A 54 -6.58 -11.95 0.88
N PRO A 55 -6.61 -11.29 2.05
CA PRO A 55 -6.38 -9.85 2.14
C PRO A 55 -4.95 -9.52 1.74
N ARG A 56 -4.81 -8.46 0.95
CA ARG A 56 -3.52 -7.97 0.41
C ARG A 56 -3.29 -6.49 0.66
N ALA A 57 -4.30 -5.82 1.19
CA ALA A 57 -4.22 -4.45 1.67
C ALA A 57 -5.10 -4.29 2.89
N ALA A 58 -4.69 -3.47 3.83
CA ALA A 58 -5.49 -3.07 4.97
C ALA A 58 -5.18 -1.61 5.32
N HIS A 59 -6.21 -0.85 5.67
CA HIS A 59 -6.10 0.51 6.13
C HIS A 59 -7.11 0.76 7.25
N ALA A 60 -6.67 1.39 8.33
CA ALA A 60 -7.53 1.74 9.45
C ALA A 60 -7.53 3.25 9.67
N TRP A 61 -8.70 3.83 9.87
CA TRP A 61 -8.84 5.26 10.11
C TRP A 61 -9.99 5.55 11.10
N LYS A 62 -10.11 6.80 11.48
CA LYS A 62 -11.23 7.30 12.27
C LYS A 62 -11.95 8.38 11.49
N ASP A 63 -13.26 8.43 11.66
CA ASP A 63 -14.06 9.55 11.18
C ASP A 63 -14.01 10.75 12.14
N ASN A 64 -14.76 11.81 11.81
CA ASN A 64 -14.83 13.02 12.63
C ASN A 64 -15.63 12.82 13.94
N GLU A 65 -16.44 11.77 14.03
CA GLU A 65 -17.19 11.40 15.23
C GLU A 65 -16.34 10.54 16.18
N GLY A 66 -15.19 10.07 15.72
CA GLY A 66 -14.23 9.28 16.49
C GLY A 66 -14.43 7.77 16.35
N ASP A 67 -15.35 7.32 15.51
CA ASP A 67 -15.56 5.91 15.21
C ASP A 67 -14.42 5.36 14.35
N SER A 68 -14.08 4.12 14.60
CA SER A 68 -12.96 3.45 13.93
C SER A 68 -13.46 2.58 12.79
N PHE A 69 -12.84 2.73 11.65
CA PHE A 69 -13.07 1.92 10.46
C PHE A 69 -11.81 1.18 10.04
N ALA A 70 -11.99 0.05 9.38
CA ALA A 70 -10.90 -0.69 8.75
C ALA A 70 -11.35 -1.19 7.38
N ALA A 71 -10.56 -0.92 6.35
CA ALA A 71 -10.79 -1.45 5.00
C ALA A 71 -9.81 -2.56 4.67
N PHE A 72 -10.27 -3.55 3.91
CA PHE A 72 -9.50 -4.69 3.48
C PHE A 72 -9.68 -4.91 1.99
N GLY A 73 -8.58 -4.90 1.23
CA GLY A 73 -8.57 -5.26 -0.18
C GLY A 73 -8.13 -6.70 -0.38
N THR A 74 -8.93 -7.49 -1.07
CA THR A 74 -8.54 -8.83 -1.55
C THR A 74 -8.19 -8.77 -3.04
N VAL A 75 -7.95 -9.89 -3.69
CA VAL A 75 -7.66 -9.90 -5.13
C VAL A 75 -8.84 -9.36 -5.95
N THR A 76 -10.07 -9.65 -5.52
CA THR A 76 -11.29 -9.36 -6.29
C THR A 76 -12.25 -8.41 -5.59
N SER A 77 -12.09 -8.17 -4.31
CA SER A 77 -13.10 -7.48 -3.51
C SER A 77 -12.49 -6.46 -2.56
N LEU A 78 -13.29 -5.47 -2.20
CA LEU A 78 -13.00 -4.44 -1.21
C LEU A 78 -14.03 -4.52 -0.09
N TYR A 79 -13.57 -4.57 1.15
CA TYR A 79 -14.40 -4.65 2.35
C TYR A 79 -14.15 -3.49 3.28
N ALA A 80 -15.15 -3.08 4.01
CA ALA A 80 -15.05 -2.15 5.12
C ALA A 80 -15.66 -2.75 6.39
N HIS A 81 -15.04 -2.47 7.54
CA HIS A 81 -15.49 -2.88 8.86
C HIS A 81 -15.68 -1.65 9.75
N ASP A 82 -16.83 -1.50 10.35
CA ASP A 82 -17.21 -0.35 11.19
C ASP A 82 -16.98 -0.57 12.70
N GLY A 83 -16.24 -1.63 13.06
CA GLY A 83 -16.08 -2.08 14.45
C GLY A 83 -17.09 -3.15 14.86
N THR A 84 -18.19 -3.33 14.10
CA THR A 84 -19.29 -4.25 14.40
C THR A 84 -19.56 -5.21 13.24
N THR A 85 -19.70 -4.68 12.04
CA THR A 85 -20.05 -5.41 10.82
C THR A 85 -18.95 -5.31 9.77
N LEU A 86 -18.83 -6.34 8.95
CA LEU A 86 -17.98 -6.36 7.77
C LEU A 86 -18.90 -6.28 6.54
N ASP A 87 -18.79 -5.18 5.82
CA ASP A 87 -19.56 -4.91 4.62
C ASP A 87 -18.71 -5.11 3.37
N ASP A 88 -19.27 -5.77 2.35
CA ASP A 88 -18.69 -5.82 1.02
C ASP A 88 -19.02 -4.49 0.31
N ILE A 89 -18.00 -3.72 0.04
CA ILE A 89 -18.09 -2.42 -0.62
C ILE A 89 -17.40 -2.44 -1.99
N THR A 90 -17.25 -3.63 -2.55
CA THR A 90 -16.62 -3.81 -3.86
C THR A 90 -17.34 -2.95 -4.88
N PRO A 91 -16.63 -2.11 -5.66
CA PRO A 91 -17.24 -1.32 -6.71
C PRO A 91 -18.02 -2.23 -7.67
N ALA A 92 -19.24 -1.83 -8.01
CA ALA A 92 -20.00 -2.53 -9.03
C ALA A 92 -19.21 -2.56 -10.33
N ALA A 93 -18.94 -3.75 -10.85
CA ALA A 93 -18.24 -3.88 -12.11
C ALA A 93 -19.06 -3.16 -13.19
N ALA A 94 -18.48 -2.14 -13.82
CA ALA A 94 -19.07 -1.51 -14.98
C ALA A 94 -18.88 -2.44 -16.19
N VAL A 95 -19.65 -3.52 -16.23
CA VAL A 95 -19.69 -4.42 -17.38
C VAL A 95 -21.11 -4.52 -17.89
N SER A 96 -21.46 -3.60 -18.74
CA SER A 96 -22.51 -3.85 -19.71
C SER A 96 -21.87 -4.20 -21.05
N ILE A 97 -21.91 -5.47 -21.44
CA ILE A 97 -21.78 -5.81 -22.85
C ILE A 97 -23.08 -5.35 -23.47
N LEU A 98 -23.05 -4.17 -24.12
CA LEU A 98 -24.19 -3.66 -24.83
C LEU A 98 -24.35 -4.45 -26.14
N LEU A 99 -25.57 -4.89 -26.44
CA LEU A 99 -25.94 -5.32 -27.77
C LEU A 99 -25.84 -4.14 -28.75
N GLU A 100 -25.72 -4.41 -30.02
CA GLU A 100 -25.66 -3.38 -31.10
C GLU A 100 -26.85 -2.40 -31.06
N ASP A 101 -27.95 -2.76 -30.41
CA ASP A 101 -29.13 -1.93 -30.19
C ASP A 101 -29.07 -1.06 -28.91
N GLY A 102 -27.97 -1.15 -28.13
CA GLY A 102 -27.79 -0.39 -26.89
C GLY A 102 -28.51 -0.97 -25.67
N THR A 103 -29.04 -2.19 -25.76
CA THR A 103 -29.61 -2.91 -24.63
C THR A 103 -28.57 -3.77 -23.93
N ASP A 104 -28.69 -3.96 -22.62
CA ASP A 104 -27.81 -4.86 -21.89
C ASP A 104 -28.06 -6.32 -22.33
N LEU A 105 -27.00 -7.09 -22.49
CA LEU A 105 -27.08 -8.52 -22.72
C LEU A 105 -27.54 -9.19 -21.40
N ASP A 106 -28.85 -9.28 -21.22
CA ASP A 106 -29.43 -9.99 -20.08
C ASP A 106 -29.46 -11.48 -20.43
N THR A 107 -28.65 -12.29 -19.76
CA THR A 107 -28.70 -13.73 -19.89
C THR A 107 -29.83 -14.26 -19.01
N GLU A 108 -30.90 -14.71 -19.62
CA GLU A 108 -31.94 -15.51 -18.94
C GLU A 108 -31.30 -16.71 -18.23
N GLY A 109 -31.13 -16.58 -16.91
CA GLY A 109 -30.65 -17.65 -16.05
C GLY A 109 -29.26 -17.48 -15.49
N SER A 110 -29.07 -16.50 -14.62
CA SER A 110 -28.07 -16.47 -13.49
C SER A 110 -26.68 -17.12 -13.70
N GLU A 111 -26.27 -17.41 -14.90
CA GLU A 111 -24.87 -17.62 -15.22
C GLU A 111 -24.35 -16.29 -15.77
N ALA A 112 -23.79 -15.48 -14.87
CA ALA A 112 -22.89 -14.41 -15.28
C ALA A 112 -22.03 -15.02 -16.41
N LEU A 113 -22.09 -14.43 -17.61
CA LEU A 113 -21.01 -14.65 -18.56
C LEU A 113 -19.75 -14.41 -17.74
N LEU A 114 -19.09 -15.50 -17.37
CA LEU A 114 -17.79 -15.41 -16.77
C LEU A 114 -16.99 -14.63 -17.81
N GLN A 115 -16.98 -13.31 -17.64
CA GLN A 115 -15.87 -12.58 -18.14
C GLN A 115 -14.70 -13.44 -17.65
N GLU A 116 -13.98 -14.10 -18.57
CA GLU A 116 -12.65 -14.47 -18.21
C GLU A 116 -12.04 -13.19 -17.70
N SER A 117 -12.22 -12.99 -16.40
CA SER A 117 -11.40 -12.03 -15.70
C SER A 117 -10.04 -12.53 -16.00
N GLY A 118 -9.36 -11.88 -16.91
CA GLY A 118 -7.99 -12.18 -17.27
C GLY A 118 -7.07 -11.93 -16.08
N PHE A 119 -7.45 -12.45 -14.94
CA PHE A 119 -6.60 -12.73 -13.82
C PHE A 119 -5.74 -13.89 -14.28
N ASP A 120 -4.70 -13.53 -15.04
CA ASP A 120 -3.59 -14.42 -15.25
C ASP A 120 -3.14 -14.90 -13.86
N SER A 121 -3.57 -16.10 -13.52
CA SER A 121 -3.32 -16.75 -12.23
C SER A 121 -1.82 -17.00 -12.00
N GLY A 122 -0.97 -16.47 -12.84
CA GLY A 122 0.44 -16.80 -12.92
C GLY A 122 1.43 -15.74 -12.47
N ALA A 123 1.22 -14.44 -12.70
CA ALA A 123 2.33 -13.52 -12.52
C ALA A 123 2.13 -12.51 -11.38
N ASP A 124 1.27 -11.53 -11.51
CA ASP A 124 1.14 -10.49 -10.49
C ASP A 124 -0.28 -10.44 -9.93
N SER A 125 -0.43 -10.87 -8.69
CA SER A 125 -1.71 -10.74 -8.01
C SER A 125 -2.04 -9.27 -7.81
N SER A 126 -3.23 -8.87 -8.23
CA SER A 126 -3.82 -7.57 -7.98
C SER A 126 -3.68 -7.13 -6.53
N THR A 127 -3.30 -5.89 -6.31
CA THR A 127 -3.14 -5.27 -4.99
C THR A 127 -3.87 -3.94 -4.93
N TRP A 128 -4.45 -3.65 -3.77
CA TRP A 128 -5.08 -2.36 -3.50
C TRP A 128 -4.11 -1.43 -2.79
N THR A 129 -4.18 -0.14 -3.09
CA THR A 129 -3.64 0.91 -2.23
C THR A 129 -4.82 1.67 -1.62
N LEU A 130 -4.76 1.87 -0.31
CA LEU A 130 -5.85 2.41 0.49
C LEU A 130 -5.33 3.57 1.32
N ASP A 131 -6.06 4.66 1.36
CA ASP A 131 -5.82 5.79 2.28
C ASP A 131 -7.17 6.48 2.56
N ASN A 132 -7.19 7.44 3.45
CA ASN A 132 -8.40 8.19 3.76
C ASN A 132 -8.28 9.68 3.38
N PHE A 133 -9.33 10.21 2.75
CA PHE A 133 -9.50 11.62 2.44
C PHE A 133 -10.53 12.21 3.41
N GLY A 134 -10.07 12.60 4.61
CA GLY A 134 -10.96 12.88 5.72
C GLY A 134 -11.67 11.62 6.21
N GLU A 135 -12.97 11.59 6.13
CA GLU A 135 -13.79 10.43 6.50
C GLU A 135 -13.86 9.38 5.39
N LEU A 136 -13.75 9.83 4.13
CA LEU A 136 -13.86 8.98 2.97
C LEU A 136 -12.68 8.03 2.85
N LEU A 137 -12.94 6.76 2.58
CA LEU A 137 -11.94 5.85 2.06
C LEU A 137 -11.65 6.20 0.60
N VAL A 138 -10.38 6.25 0.23
CA VAL A 138 -9.93 6.28 -1.16
C VAL A 138 -9.17 4.99 -1.43
N ALA A 139 -9.52 4.31 -2.51
CA ALA A 139 -9.00 3.02 -2.88
C ALA A 139 -8.60 3.00 -4.36
N CYS A 140 -7.50 2.32 -4.67
CA CYS A 140 -7.08 2.09 -6.05
C CYS A 140 -6.56 0.66 -6.19
N ASN A 141 -7.08 -0.05 -7.18
CA ASN A 141 -6.59 -1.38 -7.56
C ASN A 141 -5.59 -1.23 -8.70
N ASP A 142 -4.42 -1.84 -8.60
CA ASP A 142 -3.34 -1.68 -9.58
C ASP A 142 -3.63 -2.37 -10.93
N HIS A 143 -4.60 -3.26 -10.99
CA HIS A 143 -5.05 -3.91 -12.22
C HIS A 143 -6.10 -3.08 -12.95
N GLU A 144 -7.17 -2.70 -12.27
CA GLU A 144 -8.26 -1.88 -12.82
C GLU A 144 -7.85 -0.42 -13.02
N GLN A 145 -6.91 0.06 -12.20
CA GLN A 145 -6.31 1.40 -12.23
C GLN A 145 -7.30 2.54 -11.95
N THR A 146 -8.55 2.22 -11.65
CA THR A 146 -9.57 3.20 -11.28
C THR A 146 -9.41 3.61 -9.82
N ILE A 147 -9.54 4.90 -9.55
CA ILE A 147 -9.55 5.44 -8.19
C ILE A 147 -11.01 5.49 -7.71
N TYR A 148 -11.28 4.81 -6.62
CA TYR A 148 -12.59 4.71 -6.00
C TYR A 148 -12.66 5.50 -4.70
N GLU A 149 -13.86 5.93 -4.33
CA GLU A 149 -14.18 6.47 -3.03
C GLU A 149 -15.34 5.75 -2.38
N TRP A 150 -15.31 5.65 -1.06
CA TRP A 150 -16.39 5.10 -0.27
C TRP A 150 -16.67 5.98 0.95
N GLN A 151 -17.98 6.24 1.19
CA GLN A 151 -18.45 7.01 2.33
C GLN A 151 -18.83 6.06 3.47
N PRO A 152 -18.21 6.13 4.64
CA PRO A 152 -18.67 5.40 5.82
C PRO A 152 -20.14 5.67 6.11
N ARG A 153 -20.87 4.64 6.51
CA ARG A 153 -22.31 4.71 6.80
C ARG A 153 -23.22 5.11 5.64
N GLY A 154 -22.67 5.22 4.43
CA GLY A 154 -23.46 5.55 3.24
C GLY A 154 -24.31 4.40 2.71
N GLY A 155 -24.04 3.16 3.15
CA GLY A 155 -24.77 1.96 2.75
C GLY A 155 -24.69 1.62 1.26
N LEU A 156 -23.70 2.16 0.56
CA LEU A 156 -23.49 1.97 -0.88
C LEU A 156 -22.08 1.40 -1.13
N ASP A 157 -21.92 0.75 -2.27
CA ASP A 157 -20.63 0.30 -2.76
C ASP A 157 -19.70 1.47 -3.04
N ALA A 158 -18.40 1.19 -3.10
CA ALA A 158 -17.43 2.20 -3.52
C ALA A 158 -17.69 2.62 -4.97
N THR A 159 -17.52 3.91 -5.26
CA THR A 159 -17.79 4.50 -6.57
C THR A 159 -16.53 5.14 -7.14
N ALA A 160 -16.37 5.11 -8.46
CA ALA A 160 -15.25 5.77 -9.13
C ALA A 160 -15.28 7.29 -8.90
N ILE A 161 -14.13 7.86 -8.57
CA ILE A 161 -13.99 9.32 -8.45
C ILE A 161 -14.08 9.94 -9.84
N THR A 162 -15.02 10.83 -10.02
CA THR A 162 -15.26 11.51 -11.31
C THR A 162 -14.01 12.28 -11.76
N ASN A 163 -13.65 12.15 -13.03
CA ASN A 163 -12.48 12.78 -13.68
C ASN A 163 -11.12 12.41 -13.08
N ALA A 164 -11.04 11.46 -12.17
CA ALA A 164 -9.75 10.98 -11.71
C ALA A 164 -9.01 10.26 -12.85
N PRO A 165 -7.68 10.42 -12.95
CA PRO A 165 -6.88 9.65 -13.90
C PRO A 165 -6.84 8.17 -13.49
N ASP A 166 -6.56 7.30 -14.45
CA ASP A 166 -6.15 5.94 -14.12
C ASP A 166 -4.87 5.97 -13.29
N ALA A 167 -4.72 5.07 -12.31
CA ALA A 167 -3.56 5.06 -11.43
C ALA A 167 -3.13 3.64 -11.04
N LYS A 168 -1.84 3.46 -10.78
CA LYS A 168 -1.29 2.20 -10.25
C LYS A 168 -1.29 2.15 -8.72
N ALA A 169 -1.24 3.29 -8.08
CA ALA A 169 -1.29 3.42 -6.63
C ALA A 169 -1.73 4.84 -6.24
N ILE A 170 -2.23 4.98 -5.03
CA ILE A 170 -2.62 6.28 -4.47
C ILE A 170 -2.07 6.46 -3.05
N PHE A 171 -1.99 7.69 -2.62
CA PHE A 171 -1.93 8.08 -1.21
C PHE A 171 -2.48 9.50 -1.03
N VAL A 172 -2.82 9.88 0.18
CA VAL A 172 -3.37 11.20 0.49
C VAL A 172 -2.34 12.00 1.30
N THR A 173 -2.09 13.24 0.91
CA THR A 173 -1.14 14.12 1.61
C THR A 173 -1.77 14.79 2.84
N ASN A 174 -0.91 15.38 3.68
CA ASN A 174 -1.36 16.14 4.85
C ASN A 174 -2.16 17.39 4.46
N GLU A 175 -1.88 17.95 3.28
CA GLU A 175 -2.54 19.12 2.70
C GLU A 175 -3.89 18.78 2.03
N ARG A 176 -4.31 17.50 2.10
CA ARG A 176 -5.58 17.00 1.56
C ARG A 176 -5.64 17.03 0.03
N PHE A 177 -4.62 16.46 -0.58
CA PHE A 177 -4.60 16.07 -1.99
C PHE A 177 -4.54 14.55 -2.10
N ILE A 178 -5.25 13.99 -3.05
CA ILE A 178 -5.09 12.60 -3.47
C ILE A 178 -4.00 12.59 -4.54
N ILE A 179 -2.98 11.79 -4.34
CA ILE A 179 -1.88 11.64 -5.28
C ILE A 179 -2.07 10.33 -6.04
N ALA A 180 -2.13 10.42 -7.36
CA ALA A 180 -2.20 9.30 -8.29
C ALA A 180 -0.80 9.01 -8.84
N LEU A 181 -0.32 7.79 -8.67
CA LEU A 181 0.99 7.33 -9.11
C LEU A 181 0.87 6.42 -10.34
N GLY A 182 1.74 6.62 -11.33
CA GLY A 182 1.66 5.91 -12.60
C GLY A 182 0.41 6.31 -13.39
N ALA A 183 0.08 7.61 -13.37
CA ALA A 183 -1.17 8.15 -13.89
C ALA A 183 -1.27 8.03 -15.42
N ASP A 184 -2.48 7.68 -15.91
CA ASP A 184 -2.83 7.56 -17.33
C ASP A 184 -1.84 6.67 -18.12
N GLY A 185 -1.34 5.61 -17.50
CA GLY A 185 -0.44 4.66 -18.14
C GLY A 185 1.04 5.10 -18.24
N ASP A 186 1.40 6.33 -17.84
CA ASP A 186 2.83 6.71 -17.70
C ASP A 186 3.33 6.29 -16.30
N PRO A 187 4.24 5.31 -16.21
CA PRO A 187 4.71 4.79 -14.92
C PRO A 187 5.46 5.80 -14.05
N ARG A 188 5.83 6.95 -14.61
CA ARG A 188 6.55 8.03 -13.92
C ARG A 188 5.68 9.22 -13.61
N ARG A 189 4.46 9.28 -14.15
CA ARG A 189 3.57 10.42 -13.94
C ARG A 189 2.96 10.36 -12.55
N VAL A 190 3.06 11.48 -11.85
CA VAL A 190 2.46 11.73 -10.54
C VAL A 190 1.45 12.86 -10.73
N ALA A 191 0.18 12.58 -10.56
CA ALA A 191 -0.90 13.55 -10.70
C ALA A 191 -1.58 13.78 -9.35
N TRP A 192 -2.18 14.96 -9.17
CA TRP A 192 -2.94 15.28 -7.96
C TRP A 192 -4.17 16.13 -8.29
N ASN A 193 -5.22 15.93 -7.48
CA ASN A 193 -6.46 16.70 -7.56
C ASN A 193 -6.28 18.14 -7.06
N ASP A 194 -7.30 18.96 -7.19
CA ASP A 194 -7.37 20.26 -6.52
C ASP A 194 -7.54 20.08 -5.00
N GLN A 195 -6.99 21.00 -4.20
CA GLN A 195 -7.03 20.91 -2.75
C GLN A 195 -8.47 20.81 -2.26
N GLU A 196 -8.74 19.85 -1.35
CA GLU A 196 -10.08 19.57 -0.81
C GLU A 196 -11.16 19.20 -1.84
N ASN A 197 -10.82 19.10 -3.13
CA ASN A 197 -11.77 18.81 -4.21
C ASN A 197 -11.32 17.60 -5.05
N ARG A 198 -11.78 16.43 -4.66
CA ARG A 198 -11.38 15.15 -5.25
C ARG A 198 -11.83 14.91 -6.69
N THR A 199 -12.74 15.72 -7.22
CA THR A 199 -13.28 15.56 -8.59
C THR A 199 -12.61 16.46 -9.63
N VAL A 200 -11.70 17.34 -9.23
CA VAL A 200 -10.98 18.26 -10.12
C VAL A 200 -9.52 17.84 -10.23
N TRP A 201 -9.14 17.32 -11.40
CA TRP A 201 -7.80 16.79 -11.68
C TRP A 201 -7.10 17.52 -12.83
N THR A 202 -7.82 18.35 -13.58
CA THR A 202 -7.25 19.14 -14.67
C THR A 202 -6.71 20.46 -14.14
N ALA A 203 -5.41 20.69 -14.36
CA ALA A 203 -4.76 21.94 -13.97
C ALA A 203 -5.34 23.14 -14.71
N THR A 204 -5.62 24.21 -13.99
CA THR A 204 -6.06 25.51 -14.51
C THR A 204 -5.34 26.63 -13.78
N SER A 205 -5.45 27.86 -14.26
CA SER A 205 -4.85 29.03 -13.59
C SER A 205 -5.49 29.38 -12.24
N THR A 206 -6.60 28.73 -11.88
CA THR A 206 -7.40 29.07 -10.70
C THR A 206 -7.51 27.94 -9.68
N ASN A 207 -7.02 26.73 -9.98
CA ASN A 207 -7.03 25.59 -9.09
C ASN A 207 -5.59 25.11 -8.78
N GLN A 208 -5.47 24.13 -7.92
CA GLN A 208 -4.21 23.56 -7.49
C GLN A 208 -3.96 22.14 -8.03
N ALA A 209 -4.86 21.64 -8.89
CA ALA A 209 -4.63 20.35 -9.56
C ALA A 209 -3.41 20.43 -10.49
N GLY A 210 -2.70 19.32 -10.65
CA GLY A 210 -1.53 19.29 -11.50
C GLY A 210 -0.91 17.91 -11.64
N ASP A 211 0.19 17.87 -12.36
CA ASP A 211 1.00 16.65 -12.52
C ASP A 211 2.48 16.97 -12.74
N LEU A 212 3.32 16.02 -12.43
CA LEU A 212 4.76 16.05 -12.70
C LEU A 212 5.24 14.64 -13.06
N ASN A 213 6.28 14.57 -13.89
CA ASN A 213 6.93 13.31 -14.18
C ASN A 213 8.20 13.15 -13.32
N LEU A 214 8.37 11.96 -12.73
CA LEU A 214 9.61 11.59 -12.05
C LEU A 214 10.77 11.63 -13.06
N GLN A 215 11.87 12.24 -12.65
CA GLN A 215 13.04 12.44 -13.53
C GLN A 215 13.90 11.18 -13.69
N THR A 216 13.60 10.13 -12.96
CA THR A 216 14.31 8.83 -13.04
C THR A 216 13.53 7.84 -13.89
N ALA A 217 14.21 6.79 -14.37
CA ALA A 217 13.61 5.76 -15.22
C ALA A 217 12.74 4.75 -14.44
N GLY A 218 12.70 4.85 -13.11
CA GLY A 218 11.96 3.91 -12.26
C GLY A 218 10.44 4.02 -12.41
N VAL A 219 9.76 2.92 -12.14
CA VAL A 219 8.29 2.84 -12.10
C VAL A 219 7.80 3.23 -10.71
N ALA A 220 6.87 4.17 -10.62
CA ALA A 220 6.25 4.55 -9.35
C ALA A 220 5.45 3.35 -8.79
N MET A 221 5.83 2.91 -7.59
CA MET A 221 5.27 1.71 -6.95
C MET A 221 4.22 2.05 -5.90
N CYS A 222 4.55 2.94 -5.00
CA CYS A 222 3.68 3.35 -3.89
C CYS A 222 4.12 4.69 -3.32
N GLY A 223 3.30 5.25 -2.45
CA GLY A 223 3.61 6.48 -1.73
C GLY A 223 3.08 6.46 -0.30
N GLY A 224 3.59 7.37 0.51
CA GLY A 224 3.16 7.52 1.88
C GLY A 224 3.59 8.86 2.48
N LYS A 225 2.85 9.31 3.47
CA LYS A 225 3.05 10.63 4.08
C LYS A 225 4.02 10.60 5.26
N VAL A 226 4.95 11.53 5.26
CA VAL A 226 5.85 11.85 6.38
C VAL A 226 5.69 13.32 6.75
N ARG A 227 6.31 13.75 7.85
CA ARG A 227 6.23 15.17 8.28
C ARG A 227 6.77 16.15 7.23
N SER A 228 7.76 15.74 6.44
CA SER A 228 8.41 16.59 5.44
C SER A 228 7.70 16.62 4.09
N GLY A 229 6.61 15.85 3.89
CA GLY A 229 5.87 15.74 2.65
C GLY A 229 5.44 14.30 2.32
N GLY A 230 5.25 14.01 1.04
CA GLY A 230 4.98 12.66 0.53
C GLY A 230 6.27 11.95 0.10
N LEU A 231 6.46 10.72 0.51
CA LEU A 231 7.49 9.85 -0.06
C LEU A 231 6.89 9.05 -1.22
N ILE A 232 7.59 8.98 -2.33
CA ILE A 232 7.22 8.19 -3.50
C ILE A 232 8.34 7.20 -3.78
N TRP A 233 8.04 5.92 -3.64
CA TRP A 233 8.97 4.84 -3.96
C TRP A 233 8.79 4.42 -5.42
N THR A 234 9.93 4.29 -6.09
CA THR A 234 9.98 3.56 -7.36
C THR A 234 10.62 2.19 -7.13
N ASP A 235 10.66 1.39 -8.15
CA ASP A 235 11.39 0.11 -8.16
C ASP A 235 12.92 0.29 -8.00
N THR A 236 13.45 1.51 -8.20
CA THR A 236 14.89 1.82 -8.14
C THR A 236 15.26 2.87 -7.09
N ASP A 237 14.44 3.88 -6.89
CA ASP A 237 14.79 5.10 -6.17
C ASP A 237 13.69 5.52 -5.18
N LEU A 238 14.02 6.49 -4.31
CA LEU A 238 13.07 7.18 -3.44
C LEU A 238 13.04 8.67 -3.78
N HIS A 239 11.82 9.20 -3.90
CA HIS A 239 11.56 10.61 -4.13
C HIS A 239 10.81 11.23 -2.95
N LEU A 240 11.06 12.50 -2.70
CA LEU A 240 10.32 13.30 -1.73
C LEU A 240 9.53 14.36 -2.48
N MET A 241 8.23 14.36 -2.32
CA MET A 241 7.27 15.33 -2.83
C MET A 241 6.95 16.32 -1.74
N ARG A 242 7.22 17.60 -1.97
CA ARG A 242 6.98 18.68 -1.01
C ARG A 242 5.95 19.66 -1.52
N TYR A 243 5.02 20.01 -0.66
CA TYR A 243 4.09 21.10 -0.93
C TYR A 243 4.81 22.44 -0.91
N GLN A 244 4.69 23.22 -1.98
CA GLN A 244 5.31 24.53 -2.16
C GLN A 244 4.28 25.65 -2.16
N GLY A 245 3.02 25.29 -2.38
CA GLY A 245 1.94 26.25 -2.56
C GLY A 245 1.93 26.87 -3.97
N PHE A 246 0.94 27.72 -4.22
CA PHE A 246 0.76 28.35 -5.53
C PHE A 246 1.95 29.25 -5.88
N PRO A 247 2.46 29.25 -7.14
CA PRO A 247 1.90 28.58 -8.31
C PRO A 247 2.37 27.13 -8.54
N ASP A 248 3.45 26.71 -7.95
CA ASP A 248 4.12 25.43 -8.27
C ASP A 248 3.60 24.22 -7.49
N ILE A 249 2.61 24.38 -6.66
CA ILE A 249 1.90 23.42 -5.81
C ILE A 249 2.80 22.36 -5.18
N TYR A 250 3.44 21.49 -5.97
CA TYR A 250 4.37 20.46 -5.52
C TYR A 250 5.69 20.48 -6.26
N GLY A 251 6.77 20.25 -5.52
CA GLY A 251 8.09 19.92 -6.06
C GLY A 251 8.48 18.51 -5.68
N ILE A 252 9.08 17.78 -6.61
CA ILE A 252 9.55 16.40 -6.41
C ILE A 252 11.06 16.35 -6.57
N GLU A 253 11.77 15.86 -5.56
CA GLU A 253 13.21 15.66 -5.59
C GLU A 253 13.58 14.21 -5.28
N ARG A 254 14.61 13.68 -5.92
CA ARG A 254 15.13 12.35 -5.60
C ARG A 254 16.00 12.44 -4.35
N VAL A 255 15.65 11.71 -3.30
CA VAL A 255 16.35 11.69 -2.01
C VAL A 255 17.13 10.40 -1.75
N GLY A 256 16.89 9.35 -2.54
CA GLY A 256 17.62 8.09 -2.44
C GLY A 256 17.83 7.43 -3.79
N ASN A 257 19.02 6.84 -3.99
CA ASN A 257 19.39 6.13 -5.21
C ASN A 257 19.59 4.64 -4.90
N ASN A 258 19.20 3.75 -5.81
CA ASN A 258 19.36 2.30 -5.67
C ASN A 258 18.78 1.74 -4.36
N CYS A 259 17.73 2.36 -3.88
CA CYS A 259 17.02 2.01 -2.64
C CYS A 259 15.53 1.75 -2.91
N GLY A 260 15.19 1.40 -4.16
CA GLY A 260 13.82 1.14 -4.58
C GLY A 260 13.14 0.06 -3.74
N ILE A 261 11.81 0.06 -3.77
CA ILE A 261 10.99 -0.86 -2.98
C ILE A 261 10.75 -2.16 -3.74
N ILE A 262 10.64 -3.28 -3.00
CA ILE A 262 10.44 -4.61 -3.60
C ILE A 262 8.97 -4.89 -3.95
N GLY A 263 8.04 -4.27 -3.25
CA GLY A 263 6.59 -4.42 -3.44
C GLY A 263 5.83 -3.24 -2.86
N ARG A 264 4.59 -3.01 -3.30
CA ARG A 264 3.79 -1.82 -2.94
C ARG A 264 3.53 -1.66 -1.45
N HIS A 265 3.45 -2.77 -0.72
CA HIS A 265 3.18 -2.80 0.72
C HIS A 265 4.41 -3.14 1.56
N ALA A 266 5.60 -3.17 0.94
CA ALA A 266 6.86 -3.51 1.61
C ALA A 266 7.44 -2.31 2.40
N PHE A 267 6.64 -1.38 2.84
CA PHE A 267 7.03 -0.25 3.68
C PHE A 267 6.08 -0.03 4.84
N TYR A 268 6.58 0.64 5.86
CA TYR A 268 5.78 1.17 6.96
C TYR A 268 6.38 2.48 7.47
N ILE A 269 5.51 3.40 7.90
CA ILE A 269 5.92 4.72 8.41
C ILE A 269 5.50 4.82 9.87
N VAL A 270 6.47 5.06 10.75
CA VAL A 270 6.28 5.26 12.20
C VAL A 270 6.96 6.56 12.60
N ASP A 271 6.25 7.45 13.27
CA ASP A 271 6.78 8.72 13.76
C ASP A 271 7.54 9.53 12.68
N SER A 272 7.06 9.51 11.45
CA SER A 272 7.69 10.13 10.28
C SER A 272 9.02 9.50 9.84
N VAL A 273 9.37 8.34 10.35
CA VAL A 273 10.45 7.51 9.85
C VAL A 273 9.86 6.42 8.97
N ALA A 274 10.30 6.33 7.73
CA ALA A 274 9.87 5.27 6.84
C ALA A 274 10.89 4.13 6.84
N TYR A 275 10.39 2.91 6.93
CA TYR A 275 11.15 1.66 6.83
C TYR A 275 10.63 0.87 5.65
N TRP A 276 11.51 0.29 4.85
CA TRP A 276 11.07 -0.54 3.72
C TRP A 276 12.08 -1.62 3.36
N MET A 277 11.56 -2.65 2.69
CA MET A 277 12.35 -3.69 2.08
C MET A 277 12.61 -3.33 0.63
N GLY A 278 13.87 -3.16 0.27
CA GLY A 278 14.31 -3.01 -1.10
C GLY A 278 14.61 -4.36 -1.75
N GLN A 279 15.14 -4.33 -2.98
CA GLN A 279 15.47 -5.56 -3.70
C GLN A 279 16.66 -6.33 -3.11
N ASN A 280 17.60 -5.62 -2.47
CA ASN A 280 18.85 -6.19 -1.98
C ASN A 280 19.19 -5.78 -0.53
N GLY A 281 18.23 -5.21 0.23
CA GLY A 281 18.50 -4.76 1.58
C GLY A 281 17.29 -4.08 2.20
N PHE A 282 17.41 -3.81 3.48
CA PHE A 282 16.46 -3.03 4.23
C PHE A 282 16.95 -1.59 4.35
N TRP A 283 16.04 -0.65 4.29
CA TRP A 283 16.33 0.77 4.26
C TRP A 283 15.45 1.53 5.24
N ARG A 284 15.91 2.71 5.64
CA ARG A 284 15.09 3.68 6.37
C ARG A 284 15.31 5.10 5.87
N TYR A 285 14.30 5.94 6.05
CA TYR A 285 14.33 7.37 5.79
C TYR A 285 14.08 8.13 7.09
N VAL A 286 15.05 8.95 7.51
CA VAL A 286 15.03 9.79 8.72
C VAL A 286 15.29 11.25 8.37
N GLY A 287 14.86 11.70 7.18
CA GLY A 287 15.25 12.96 6.55
C GLY A 287 16.30 12.76 5.46
N TYR A 288 16.97 11.65 5.46
CA TYR A 288 17.85 11.10 4.41
C TYR A 288 17.73 9.58 4.40
N VAL A 289 18.14 8.97 3.29
CA VAL A 289 18.07 7.52 3.13
C VAL A 289 19.35 6.87 3.66
N GLU A 290 19.20 5.84 4.46
CA GLU A 290 20.31 5.01 4.91
C GLU A 290 19.93 3.53 4.96
N PRO A 291 20.90 2.63 4.76
CA PRO A 291 20.67 1.20 4.91
C PRO A 291 20.38 0.86 6.38
N LEU A 292 19.38 -0.02 6.58
CA LEU A 292 19.07 -0.57 7.89
C LEU A 292 19.86 -1.86 8.10
N ALA A 293 20.79 -1.86 9.04
CA ALA A 293 21.54 -3.06 9.39
C ALA A 293 20.60 -4.15 9.92
N CYS A 294 20.64 -5.33 9.31
CA CYS A 294 19.81 -6.46 9.67
C CYS A 294 20.66 -7.73 9.72
N GLU A 295 20.69 -8.37 10.89
CA GLU A 295 21.52 -9.56 11.16
C GLU A 295 20.98 -10.85 10.54
N ILE A 296 19.83 -10.76 9.84
CA ILE A 296 19.19 -11.87 9.12
C ILE A 296 19.03 -11.55 7.62
N SER A 297 19.58 -10.44 7.13
CA SER A 297 19.38 -10.01 5.74
C SER A 297 19.80 -11.05 4.71
N ASP A 298 20.96 -11.69 4.90
CA ASP A 298 21.46 -12.71 4.00
C ASP A 298 20.52 -13.91 3.89
N ASP A 299 19.95 -14.34 5.03
CA ASP A 299 19.00 -15.45 5.07
C ASP A 299 17.70 -15.09 4.34
N VAL A 300 17.17 -13.89 4.57
CA VAL A 300 15.94 -13.41 3.93
C VAL A 300 16.12 -13.32 2.42
N PHE A 301 17.11 -12.60 1.93
CA PHE A 301 17.29 -12.36 0.50
C PHE A 301 17.75 -13.62 -0.27
N ARG A 302 18.44 -14.55 0.39
CA ARG A 302 18.83 -15.83 -0.22
C ARG A 302 17.66 -16.80 -0.37
N ASN A 303 16.73 -16.80 0.59
CA ASN A 303 15.63 -17.77 0.64
C ASN A 303 14.29 -17.20 0.14
N MET A 304 14.24 -15.92 -0.18
CA MET A 304 13.03 -15.26 -0.65
C MET A 304 12.61 -15.77 -2.04
N ASN A 305 11.33 -16.07 -2.21
CA ASN A 305 10.77 -16.37 -3.52
C ASN A 305 10.57 -15.06 -4.31
N THR A 306 11.46 -14.80 -5.27
CA THR A 306 11.47 -13.58 -6.06
C THR A 306 10.28 -13.43 -7.01
N THR A 307 9.60 -14.55 -7.36
CA THR A 307 8.39 -14.54 -8.18
C THR A 307 7.23 -13.82 -7.48
N TYR A 308 7.18 -13.89 -6.16
CA TYR A 308 6.09 -13.32 -5.37
C TYR A 308 6.52 -12.13 -4.51
N ARG A 309 7.53 -11.39 -4.92
CA ARG A 309 8.06 -10.22 -4.20
C ARG A 309 7.00 -9.13 -3.98
N ASN A 310 6.02 -9.01 -4.87
CA ASN A 310 4.88 -8.09 -4.73
C ASN A 310 3.95 -8.41 -3.54
N LYS A 311 4.05 -9.61 -2.97
CA LYS A 311 3.29 -10.04 -1.79
C LYS A 311 3.99 -9.71 -0.46
N VAL A 312 5.17 -9.09 -0.51
CA VAL A 312 5.86 -8.63 0.71
C VAL A 312 5.05 -7.50 1.32
N TRP A 313 4.73 -7.65 2.59
CA TRP A 313 3.96 -6.70 3.35
C TRP A 313 4.63 -6.33 4.66
N CYS A 314 4.62 -5.06 5.03
CA CYS A 314 5.15 -4.53 6.27
C CYS A 314 4.01 -3.90 7.08
N GLN A 315 3.96 -4.18 8.37
CA GLN A 315 3.01 -3.58 9.29
C GLN A 315 3.64 -3.44 10.68
N HIS A 316 3.18 -2.45 11.43
CA HIS A 316 3.58 -2.21 12.82
C HIS A 316 2.51 -2.70 13.79
#